data_0a3d427b9dd8634a0b5edf28a0c54b0d
#
_entry.id   0a3d427b9dd8634a0b5edf28a0c54b0d
#
_cell.length_a   1.000
_cell.length_b   1.000
_cell.length_c   1.000
_cell.angle_alpha   90.00
_cell.angle_beta   90.00
_cell.angle_gamma   90.00
#
_symmetry.space_group_name_H-M   'P 1'
#
loop_
_entity.id
_entity.type
_entity.pdbx_description
1 polymer ?
#
loop_
_entity_poly.entity_id
_entity_poly.type
_entity_poly.pdbx_seq_one_letter_code
_entity_poly.pdbx_strand_id
1 'polypeptide(L)'
;MQQVAPPLPERIRTIAATASAAQLSVDGLSTPARGGVDGRGRPVLLVRPGEQLHGLRADAVVSVNLTAMRELGDTEHPRALLEVQGWALAVPADEAREAAVAVAARTADEGLFDALERYGAPDAPRLLRLDVGQVVYLTGQESGVLDADDYLEASPDPLAETAERVLAHVNGTHRAQLALGVTRQLGVPVDEAWVWELDRYGVTVRADDSLIRFPWQVRAETDTCLETALRTLLCAC
;
A
#
# COMPACT_ATOMS: atom_id res chain seq x y z
N MET A 1 3.81 -9.77 -26.35
CA MET A 1 4.72 -8.81 -25.70
C MET A 1 4.74 -9.18 -24.23
N GLN A 2 5.91 -9.47 -23.65
CA GLN A 2 6.00 -9.83 -22.24
C GLN A 2 5.76 -8.59 -21.38
N GLN A 3 4.91 -8.68 -20.38
CA GLN A 3 4.62 -7.57 -19.48
C GLN A 3 5.80 -7.39 -18.51
N VAL A 4 6.44 -6.24 -18.57
CA VAL A 4 7.68 -5.91 -17.84
C VAL A 4 7.42 -5.35 -16.43
N ALA A 5 6.22 -4.87 -16.21
CA ALA A 5 5.77 -4.29 -14.96
C ALA A 5 4.29 -4.65 -14.69
N PRO A 6 3.81 -4.60 -13.44
CA PRO A 6 2.40 -4.78 -13.16
C PRO A 6 1.55 -3.72 -13.87
N PRO A 7 0.30 -4.04 -14.27
CA PRO A 7 -0.67 -3.03 -14.68
C PRO A 7 -0.78 -1.95 -13.61
N LEU A 8 -0.94 -0.70 -14.03
CA LEU A 8 -1.03 0.42 -13.09
C LEU A 8 -2.11 0.21 -12.02
N PRO A 9 -3.35 -0.20 -12.33
CA PRO A 9 -4.36 -0.44 -11.29
C PRO A 9 -3.95 -1.51 -10.28
N GLU A 10 -3.36 -2.63 -10.71
CA GLU A 10 -2.84 -3.70 -9.83
C GLU A 10 -1.74 -3.14 -8.91
N ARG A 11 -0.82 -2.35 -9.46
CA ARG A 11 0.27 -1.73 -8.68
C ARG A 11 -0.28 -0.78 -7.62
N ILE A 12 -1.21 0.10 -7.97
CA ILE A 12 -1.83 1.05 -7.03
C ILE A 12 -2.64 0.31 -5.96
N ARG A 13 -3.35 -0.76 -6.31
CA ARG A 13 -4.04 -1.63 -5.35
C ARG A 13 -3.08 -2.32 -4.38
N THR A 14 -1.95 -2.81 -4.89
CA THR A 14 -0.89 -3.43 -4.06
C THR A 14 -0.30 -2.41 -3.08
N ILE A 15 -0.04 -1.19 -3.56
CA ILE A 15 0.44 -0.10 -2.70
C ILE A 15 -0.59 0.23 -1.62
N ALA A 16 -1.87 0.40 -1.98
CA ALA A 16 -2.95 0.68 -1.03
C ALA A 16 -3.10 -0.41 0.04
N ALA A 17 -2.97 -1.68 -0.35
CA ALA A 17 -3.06 -2.81 0.58
C ALA A 17 -1.92 -2.83 1.61
N THR A 18 -0.78 -2.21 1.33
CA THR A 18 0.39 -2.15 2.23
C THR A 18 0.55 -0.80 2.94
N ALA A 19 -0.15 0.23 2.47
CA ALA A 19 -0.07 1.59 3.00
C ALA A 19 -0.83 1.75 4.32
N SER A 20 -0.43 2.73 5.11
CA SER A 20 -1.16 3.17 6.30
C SER A 20 -1.98 4.41 5.98
N ALA A 21 -3.21 4.49 6.53
CA ALA A 21 -3.99 5.72 6.47
C ALA A 21 -3.34 6.75 7.39
N ALA A 22 -2.76 7.79 6.78
CA ALA A 22 -1.99 8.79 7.52
C ALA A 22 -2.84 10.02 7.88
N GLN A 23 -3.68 10.48 6.96
CA GLN A 23 -4.46 11.70 7.12
C GLN A 23 -5.82 11.58 6.42
N LEU A 24 -6.79 12.28 7.02
CA LEU A 24 -8.11 12.50 6.46
C LEU A 24 -8.28 14.00 6.21
N SER A 25 -8.72 14.36 5.02
CA SER A 25 -9.04 15.76 4.68
C SER A 25 -10.53 15.91 4.39
N VAL A 26 -11.14 16.89 5.03
CA VAL A 26 -12.54 17.29 4.84
C VAL A 26 -12.57 18.80 4.72
N ASP A 27 -13.18 19.35 3.68
CA ASP A 27 -13.27 20.79 3.43
C ASP A 27 -11.93 21.54 3.54
N GLY A 28 -10.84 20.89 3.12
CA GLY A 28 -9.48 21.45 3.17
C GLY A 28 -8.80 21.39 4.55
N LEU A 29 -9.47 20.85 5.57
CA LEU A 29 -8.88 20.63 6.89
C LEU A 29 -8.37 19.19 6.97
N SER A 30 -7.08 19.03 7.24
CA SER A 30 -6.43 17.72 7.37
C SER A 30 -6.24 17.33 8.84
N THR A 31 -6.65 16.11 9.19
CA THR A 31 -6.51 15.55 10.53
C THR A 31 -5.90 14.14 10.45
N PRO A 32 -5.19 13.68 11.48
CA PRO A 32 -4.72 12.29 11.54
C PRO A 32 -5.89 11.31 11.40
N ALA A 33 -5.72 10.26 10.59
CA ALA A 33 -6.71 9.22 10.39
C ALA A 33 -6.34 7.94 11.15
N ARG A 34 -7.35 7.23 11.64
CA ARG A 34 -7.25 5.85 12.13
C ARG A 34 -8.00 4.97 11.16
N GLY A 35 -7.27 4.21 10.38
CA GLY A 35 -7.93 3.43 9.34
C GLY A 35 -7.05 2.41 8.67
N GLY A 36 -7.68 1.67 7.79
CA GLY A 36 -7.06 0.68 6.91
C GLY A 36 -7.76 0.67 5.55
N VAL A 37 -7.49 -0.37 4.78
CA VAL A 37 -8.09 -0.57 3.47
C VAL A 37 -8.76 -1.94 3.47
N ASP A 38 -10.01 -2.02 3.04
CA ASP A 38 -10.74 -3.29 2.94
C ASP A 38 -10.27 -4.15 1.75
N GLY A 39 -10.74 -5.39 1.66
CA GLY A 39 -10.37 -6.30 0.58
C GLY A 39 -10.69 -5.80 -0.83
N ARG A 40 -11.63 -4.84 -0.95
CA ARG A 40 -11.95 -4.17 -2.22
C ARG A 40 -11.12 -2.91 -2.47
N GLY A 41 -10.23 -2.52 -1.54
CA GLY A 41 -9.38 -1.34 -1.66
C GLY A 41 -10.00 -0.03 -1.19
N ARG A 42 -11.14 -0.09 -0.55
CA ARG A 42 -11.80 1.10 -0.04
C ARG A 42 -11.21 1.45 1.33
N PRO A 43 -10.81 2.70 1.56
CA PRO A 43 -10.43 3.15 2.90
C PRO A 43 -11.58 2.96 3.89
N VAL A 44 -11.24 2.41 5.06
CA VAL A 44 -12.13 2.25 6.21
C VAL A 44 -11.53 3.01 7.38
N LEU A 45 -12.33 3.83 8.03
CA LEU A 45 -11.93 4.73 9.09
C LEU A 45 -12.68 4.43 10.38
N LEU A 46 -11.99 4.48 11.50
CA LEU A 46 -12.58 4.57 12.84
C LEU A 46 -12.66 6.04 13.23
N VAL A 47 -13.88 6.54 13.46
CA VAL A 47 -14.15 7.94 13.80
C VAL A 47 -14.77 8.01 15.19
N ARG A 48 -14.13 8.75 16.10
CA ARG A 48 -14.57 8.90 17.49
C ARG A 48 -15.54 10.07 17.66
N PRO A 49 -16.38 10.04 18.70
CA PRO A 49 -17.20 11.19 19.08
C PRO A 49 -16.37 12.47 19.23
N GLY A 50 -16.87 13.56 18.63
CA GLY A 50 -16.16 14.84 18.62
C GLY A 50 -15.17 15.03 17.48
N GLU A 51 -14.83 14.00 16.72
CA GLU A 51 -14.04 14.13 15.51
C GLU A 51 -14.91 14.63 14.32
N GLN A 52 -14.26 15.28 13.35
CA GLN A 52 -14.92 16.00 12.27
C GLN A 52 -15.97 15.18 11.50
N LEU A 53 -15.67 13.90 11.19
CA LEU A 53 -16.61 13.04 10.46
C LEU A 53 -17.70 12.40 11.32
N HIS A 54 -17.59 12.44 12.67
CA HIS A 54 -18.54 11.74 13.54
C HIS A 54 -19.97 12.29 13.42
N GLY A 55 -20.11 13.59 13.20
CA GLY A 55 -21.39 14.28 13.05
C GLY A 55 -21.77 14.63 11.61
N LEU A 56 -20.95 14.27 10.63
CA LEU A 56 -21.20 14.64 9.24
C LEU A 56 -22.32 13.80 8.61
N ARG A 57 -23.02 14.43 7.65
CA ARG A 57 -24.00 13.77 6.82
C ARG A 57 -23.33 12.78 5.89
N ALA A 58 -24.08 11.78 5.44
CA ALA A 58 -23.61 10.65 4.62
C ALA A 58 -23.08 11.01 3.20
N ASP A 59 -23.01 12.31 2.87
CA ASP A 59 -22.64 12.82 1.54
C ASP A 59 -21.41 13.75 1.58
N ALA A 60 -20.65 13.72 2.68
CA ALA A 60 -19.44 14.53 2.79
C ALA A 60 -18.35 14.02 1.81
N VAL A 61 -17.86 14.91 0.96
CA VAL A 61 -16.68 14.63 0.13
C VAL A 61 -15.44 14.68 1.00
N VAL A 62 -14.67 13.61 0.95
CA VAL A 62 -13.46 13.47 1.77
C VAL A 62 -12.31 12.93 0.92
N SER A 63 -11.08 13.21 1.34
CA SER A 63 -9.91 12.50 0.84
C SER A 63 -9.13 11.83 1.98
N VAL A 64 -8.67 10.61 1.73
CA VAL A 64 -7.81 9.84 2.64
C VAL A 64 -6.44 9.68 2.00
N ASN A 65 -5.42 10.19 2.68
CA ASN A 65 -4.04 10.01 2.29
C ASN A 65 -3.50 8.69 2.84
N LEU A 66 -3.10 7.80 1.95
CA LEU A 66 -2.44 6.54 2.25
C LEU A 66 -0.96 6.69 1.91
N THR A 67 -0.09 6.46 2.88
CA THR A 67 1.36 6.56 2.66
C THR A 67 1.98 5.18 2.80
N ALA A 68 2.66 4.74 1.74
CA ALA A 68 3.48 3.54 1.79
C ALA A 68 4.94 3.94 2.05
N MET A 69 5.51 3.40 3.12
CA MET A 69 6.90 3.64 3.51
C MET A 69 7.79 2.46 3.12
N ARG A 70 9.07 2.72 2.96
CA ARG A 70 10.12 1.72 2.74
C ARG A 70 11.26 1.96 3.70
N GLU A 71 11.55 0.96 4.53
CA GLU A 71 12.73 0.98 5.40
C GLU A 71 13.98 0.63 4.60
N LEU A 72 14.98 1.50 4.65
CA LEU A 72 16.32 1.29 4.10
C LEU A 72 17.35 1.52 5.21
N GLY A 73 17.78 0.43 5.86
CA GLY A 73 18.58 0.51 7.09
C GLY A 73 17.78 1.14 8.23
N ASP A 74 18.29 2.20 8.82
CA ASP A 74 17.66 2.93 9.93
C ASP A 74 16.78 4.10 9.47
N THR A 75 16.51 4.22 8.16
CA THR A 75 15.79 5.35 7.59
C THR A 75 14.55 4.88 6.84
N GLU A 76 13.42 5.54 7.12
CA GLU A 76 12.18 5.34 6.37
C GLU A 76 12.10 6.33 5.19
N HIS A 77 11.75 5.80 4.03
CA HIS A 77 11.56 6.59 2.80
C HIS A 77 10.13 6.43 2.29
N PRO A 78 9.47 7.51 1.88
CA PRO A 78 8.16 7.41 1.23
C PRO A 78 8.32 6.71 -0.14
N ARG A 79 7.65 5.58 -0.29
CA ARG A 79 7.62 4.81 -1.55
C ARG A 79 6.51 5.30 -2.45
N ALA A 80 5.37 5.60 -1.87
CA ALA A 80 4.22 6.12 -2.59
C ALA A 80 3.29 6.90 -1.66
N LEU A 81 2.59 7.85 -2.25
CA LEU A 81 1.48 8.57 -1.66
C LEU A 81 0.26 8.35 -2.54
N LEU A 82 -0.84 7.92 -1.94
CA LEU A 82 -2.14 7.81 -2.60
C LEU A 82 -3.12 8.73 -1.88
N GLU A 83 -3.83 9.55 -2.63
CA GLU A 83 -4.95 10.31 -2.14
C GLU A 83 -6.23 9.71 -2.71
N VAL A 84 -6.94 8.96 -1.88
CA VAL A 84 -8.23 8.35 -2.25
C VAL A 84 -9.34 9.35 -1.97
N GLN A 85 -10.00 9.82 -3.00
CA GLN A 85 -11.08 10.81 -2.92
C GLN A 85 -12.43 10.12 -3.13
N GLY A 86 -13.44 10.55 -2.38
CA GLY A 86 -14.77 9.97 -2.47
C GLY A 86 -15.72 10.48 -1.39
N TRP A 87 -16.75 9.69 -1.10
CA TRP A 87 -17.77 10.03 -0.12
C TRP A 87 -17.66 9.12 1.11
N ALA A 88 -17.72 9.71 2.30
CA ALA A 88 -17.71 8.94 3.55
C ALA A 88 -19.12 8.40 3.83
N LEU A 89 -19.27 7.08 3.84
CA LEU A 89 -20.50 6.36 4.12
C LEU A 89 -20.37 5.57 5.41
N ALA A 90 -21.45 5.48 6.19
CA ALA A 90 -21.50 4.58 7.33
C ALA A 90 -21.40 3.12 6.84
N VAL A 91 -20.54 2.33 7.49
CA VAL A 91 -20.45 0.89 7.21
C VAL A 91 -21.73 0.21 7.68
N PRO A 92 -22.41 -0.63 6.88
CA PRO A 92 -23.57 -1.39 7.32
C PRO A 92 -23.25 -2.32 8.51
N ALA A 93 -24.26 -2.62 9.33
CA ALA A 93 -24.06 -3.43 10.56
C ALA A 93 -23.53 -4.85 10.28
N ASP A 94 -23.98 -5.46 9.20
CA ASP A 94 -23.55 -6.79 8.76
C ASP A 94 -22.11 -6.82 8.22
N GLU A 95 -21.58 -5.67 7.77
CA GLU A 95 -20.21 -5.51 7.29
C GLU A 95 -19.25 -4.92 8.35
N ALA A 96 -19.79 -4.46 9.51
CA ALA A 96 -19.01 -3.72 10.51
C ALA A 96 -17.81 -4.52 11.05
N ARG A 97 -17.95 -5.84 11.21
CA ARG A 97 -16.86 -6.70 11.70
C ARG A 97 -15.71 -6.80 10.71
N GLU A 98 -16.00 -6.96 9.43
CA GLU A 98 -14.98 -7.00 8.36
C GLU A 98 -14.26 -5.66 8.27
N ALA A 99 -15.00 -4.56 8.34
CA ALA A 99 -14.46 -3.20 8.36
C ALA A 99 -13.55 -2.96 9.57
N ALA A 100 -13.94 -3.43 10.76
CA ALA A 100 -13.12 -3.33 11.96
C ALA A 100 -11.80 -4.11 11.81
N VAL A 101 -11.81 -5.29 11.18
CA VAL A 101 -10.60 -6.07 10.90
C VAL A 101 -9.67 -5.30 9.96
N ALA A 102 -10.20 -4.64 8.93
CA ALA A 102 -9.38 -3.82 8.02
C ALA A 102 -8.69 -2.66 8.75
N VAL A 103 -9.36 -2.02 9.71
CA VAL A 103 -8.74 -0.99 10.56
C VAL A 103 -7.71 -1.59 11.50
N ALA A 104 -8.05 -2.69 12.19
CA ALA A 104 -7.18 -3.36 13.17
C ALA A 104 -5.86 -3.86 12.55
N ALA A 105 -5.87 -4.22 11.27
CA ALA A 105 -4.67 -4.63 10.53
C ALA A 105 -3.60 -3.52 10.44
N ARG A 106 -3.98 -2.26 10.66
CA ARG A 106 -3.10 -1.07 10.55
C ARG A 106 -2.99 -0.27 11.84
N THR A 107 -4.04 -0.28 12.64
CA THR A 107 -4.12 0.55 13.84
C THR A 107 -4.71 -0.27 14.98
N ALA A 108 -3.92 -0.50 16.02
CA ALA A 108 -4.42 -1.07 17.27
C ALA A 108 -5.19 0.02 18.02
N ASP A 109 -6.53 -0.09 18.07
CA ASP A 109 -7.39 0.90 18.72
C ASP A 109 -8.55 0.19 19.45
N GLU A 110 -8.64 0.38 20.75
CA GLU A 110 -9.72 -0.19 21.60
C GLU A 110 -11.11 0.30 21.23
N GLY A 111 -11.22 1.49 20.62
CA GLY A 111 -12.48 2.03 20.13
C GLY A 111 -13.16 1.19 19.07
N LEU A 112 -12.44 0.20 18.48
CA LEU A 112 -13.04 -0.79 17.57
C LEU A 112 -14.04 -1.71 18.27
N PHE A 113 -13.77 -2.08 19.53
CA PHE A 113 -14.72 -2.88 20.32
C PHE A 113 -15.99 -2.09 20.61
N ASP A 114 -15.85 -0.84 21.05
CA ASP A 114 -16.97 0.07 21.29
C ASP A 114 -17.81 0.30 20.02
N ALA A 115 -17.15 0.49 18.87
CA ALA A 115 -17.81 0.66 17.58
C ALA A 115 -18.67 -0.55 17.19
N LEU A 116 -18.25 -1.76 17.55
CA LEU A 116 -18.97 -3.00 17.26
C LEU A 116 -20.07 -3.28 18.30
N GLU A 117 -19.77 -3.15 19.61
CA GLU A 117 -20.70 -3.46 20.69
C GLU A 117 -21.85 -2.45 20.79
N ARG A 118 -21.54 -1.18 20.52
CA ARG A 118 -22.51 -0.07 20.62
C ARG A 118 -22.86 0.50 19.25
N TYR A 119 -22.84 -0.38 18.22
CA TYR A 119 -23.10 0.02 16.84
C TYR A 119 -24.36 0.88 16.70
N GLY A 120 -24.23 2.05 16.06
CA GLY A 120 -25.30 2.99 15.82
C GLY A 120 -25.66 3.89 17.02
N ALA A 121 -25.05 3.70 18.20
CA ALA A 121 -25.25 4.63 19.30
C ALA A 121 -24.61 6.01 18.99
N PRO A 122 -25.30 7.11 19.29
CA PRO A 122 -24.85 8.45 18.86
C PRO A 122 -23.53 8.91 19.51
N ASP A 123 -23.19 8.33 20.66
CA ASP A 123 -21.99 8.60 21.44
C ASP A 123 -20.91 7.51 21.32
N ALA A 124 -21.12 6.49 20.45
CA ALA A 124 -20.14 5.47 20.15
C ALA A 124 -19.25 5.85 18.97
N PRO A 125 -18.01 5.34 18.87
CA PRO A 125 -17.22 5.43 17.67
C PRO A 125 -17.94 4.81 16.48
N ARG A 126 -17.65 5.30 15.27
CA ARG A 126 -18.28 4.85 14.04
C ARG A 126 -17.24 4.32 13.07
N LEU A 127 -17.63 3.29 12.32
CA LEU A 127 -16.87 2.83 11.16
C LEU A 127 -17.45 3.49 9.91
N LEU A 128 -16.61 4.22 9.20
CA LEU A 128 -16.94 4.83 7.92
C LEU A 128 -16.11 4.19 6.83
N ARG A 129 -16.67 4.10 5.64
CA ARG A 129 -16.01 3.60 4.44
C ARG A 129 -16.10 4.65 3.34
N LEU A 130 -15.05 4.79 2.56
CA LEU A 130 -15.10 5.64 1.38
C LEU A 130 -15.76 4.89 0.22
N ASP A 131 -16.75 5.54 -0.37
CA ASP A 131 -17.21 5.26 -1.72
C ASP A 131 -16.26 6.02 -2.66
N VAL A 132 -15.36 5.28 -3.31
CA VAL A 132 -14.22 5.84 -4.03
C VAL A 132 -14.68 6.48 -5.33
N GLY A 133 -14.33 7.75 -5.55
CA GLY A 133 -14.56 8.47 -6.80
C GLY A 133 -13.32 8.48 -7.71
N GLN A 134 -12.13 8.64 -7.13
CA GLN A 134 -10.86 8.58 -7.84
C GLN A 134 -9.68 8.38 -6.88
N VAL A 135 -8.53 7.99 -7.44
CA VAL A 135 -7.28 7.86 -6.70
C VAL A 135 -6.20 8.69 -7.38
N VAL A 136 -5.72 9.73 -6.71
CA VAL A 136 -4.50 10.45 -7.12
C VAL A 136 -3.31 9.70 -6.55
N TYR A 137 -2.29 9.45 -7.36
CA TYR A 137 -1.13 8.70 -6.92
C TYR A 137 0.18 9.41 -7.28
N LEU A 138 1.15 9.27 -6.39
CA LEU A 138 2.54 9.67 -6.59
C LEU A 138 3.42 8.51 -6.14
N THR A 139 4.25 8.00 -7.03
CA THR A 139 5.27 6.98 -6.75
C THR A 139 6.65 7.52 -7.09
N GLY A 140 7.70 6.79 -6.77
CA GLY A 140 9.07 7.19 -7.14
C GLY A 140 9.34 7.25 -8.65
N GLN A 141 8.40 6.81 -9.51
CA GLN A 141 8.59 6.69 -10.96
C GLN A 141 7.53 7.45 -11.77
N GLU A 142 6.33 7.62 -11.23
CA GLU A 142 5.20 8.20 -11.95
C GLU A 142 4.18 8.83 -11.02
N SER A 143 3.34 9.70 -11.56
CA SER A 143 2.20 10.29 -10.87
C SER A 143 1.02 10.42 -11.82
N GLY A 144 -0.19 10.44 -11.29
CA GLY A 144 -1.39 10.60 -12.09
C GLY A 144 -2.67 10.42 -11.29
N VAL A 145 -3.74 10.23 -12.02
CA VAL A 145 -5.08 9.97 -11.48
C VAL A 145 -5.57 8.64 -12.06
N LEU A 146 -6.08 7.77 -11.21
CA LEU A 146 -6.71 6.52 -11.57
C LEU A 146 -8.21 6.63 -11.29
N ASP A 147 -9.00 6.23 -12.26
CA ASP A 147 -10.45 6.17 -12.13
C ASP A 147 -10.87 5.14 -11.06
N ALA A 148 -12.01 5.41 -10.42
CA ALA A 148 -12.53 4.54 -9.36
C ALA A 148 -12.81 3.11 -9.86
N ASP A 149 -13.41 2.98 -11.04
CA ASP A 149 -13.76 1.66 -11.58
C ASP A 149 -12.50 0.84 -11.85
N ASP A 150 -11.52 1.41 -12.53
CA ASP A 150 -10.22 0.77 -12.78
C ASP A 150 -9.52 0.36 -11.47
N TYR A 151 -9.58 1.23 -10.45
CA TYR A 151 -9.00 0.96 -9.14
C TYR A 151 -9.73 -0.17 -8.39
N LEU A 152 -11.06 -0.15 -8.36
CA LEU A 152 -11.87 -1.10 -7.60
C LEU A 152 -11.98 -2.48 -8.26
N GLU A 153 -11.89 -2.55 -9.60
CA GLU A 153 -11.87 -3.81 -10.35
C GLU A 153 -10.52 -4.54 -10.24
N ALA A 154 -9.44 -3.80 -10.01
CA ALA A 154 -8.12 -4.38 -9.85
C ALA A 154 -7.98 -5.12 -8.50
N SER A 155 -7.16 -6.17 -8.50
CA SER A 155 -6.74 -6.87 -7.29
C SER A 155 -5.27 -6.55 -7.00
N PRO A 156 -4.86 -6.55 -5.72
CA PRO A 156 -3.44 -6.44 -5.38
C PRO A 156 -2.66 -7.67 -5.87
N ASP A 157 -1.34 -7.52 -6.03
CA ASP A 157 -0.47 -8.66 -6.35
C ASP A 157 -0.64 -9.77 -5.30
N PRO A 158 -1.03 -10.98 -5.69
CA PRO A 158 -1.21 -12.08 -4.74
C PRO A 158 0.08 -12.48 -4.00
N LEU A 159 1.24 -12.10 -4.50
CA LEU A 159 2.55 -12.35 -3.87
C LEU A 159 3.03 -11.16 -3.02
N ALA A 160 2.23 -10.11 -2.83
CA ALA A 160 2.66 -8.87 -2.14
C ALA A 160 3.21 -9.14 -0.73
N GLU A 161 2.56 -9.98 0.07
CA GLU A 161 3.02 -10.30 1.43
C GLU A 161 4.36 -11.05 1.42
N THR A 162 4.50 -12.03 0.53
CA THR A 162 5.76 -12.75 0.34
C THR A 162 6.85 -11.82 -0.18
N ALA A 163 6.52 -10.96 -1.14
CA ALA A 163 7.44 -9.97 -1.69
C ALA A 163 8.01 -9.04 -0.61
N GLU A 164 7.17 -8.51 0.28
CA GLU A 164 7.62 -7.65 1.39
C GLU A 164 8.52 -8.40 2.38
N ARG A 165 8.19 -9.65 2.72
CA ARG A 165 9.02 -10.50 3.60
C ARG A 165 10.39 -10.81 2.98
N VAL A 166 10.42 -11.19 1.70
CA VAL A 166 11.65 -11.49 0.96
C VAL A 166 12.50 -10.24 0.79
N LEU A 167 11.88 -9.11 0.46
CA LEU A 167 12.54 -7.82 0.34
C LEU A 167 13.23 -7.42 1.65
N ALA A 168 12.51 -7.48 2.77
CA ALA A 168 13.07 -7.17 4.09
C ALA A 168 14.27 -8.07 4.42
N HIS A 169 14.18 -9.37 4.12
CA HIS A 169 15.28 -10.31 4.31
C HIS A 169 16.52 -9.96 3.47
N VAL A 170 16.33 -9.65 2.19
CA VAL A 170 17.46 -9.28 1.29
C VAL A 170 18.09 -7.98 1.75
N ASN A 171 17.31 -6.98 2.09
CA ASN A 171 17.80 -5.69 2.57
C ASN A 171 18.52 -5.81 3.92
N GLY A 172 18.11 -6.73 4.78
CA GLY A 172 18.76 -6.98 6.06
C GLY A 172 20.03 -7.83 5.98
N THR A 173 20.10 -8.78 5.03
CA THR A 173 21.12 -9.84 5.08
C THR A 173 21.98 -9.94 3.82
N HIS A 174 21.48 -9.54 2.64
CA HIS A 174 22.09 -9.83 1.34
C HIS A 174 22.46 -8.59 0.51
N ARG A 175 22.61 -7.42 1.12
CA ARG A 175 22.90 -6.15 0.41
C ARG A 175 24.17 -6.19 -0.43
N ALA A 176 25.26 -6.77 0.12
CA ALA A 176 26.52 -6.88 -0.61
C ALA A 176 26.36 -7.74 -1.88
N GLN A 177 25.63 -8.87 -1.78
CA GLN A 177 25.34 -9.71 -2.94
C GLN A 177 24.43 -8.98 -3.94
N LEU A 178 23.46 -8.20 -3.46
CA LEU A 178 22.61 -7.40 -4.32
C LEU A 178 23.43 -6.36 -5.10
N ALA A 179 24.30 -5.59 -4.45
CA ALA A 179 25.17 -4.61 -5.09
C ALA A 179 26.06 -5.26 -6.18
N LEU A 180 26.65 -6.42 -5.86
CA LEU A 180 27.44 -7.19 -6.84
C LEU A 180 26.59 -7.68 -8.01
N GLY A 181 25.39 -8.19 -7.76
CA GLY A 181 24.46 -8.65 -8.82
C GLY A 181 24.05 -7.50 -9.74
N VAL A 182 23.70 -6.34 -9.16
CA VAL A 182 23.31 -5.14 -9.91
C VAL A 182 24.51 -4.61 -10.72
N THR A 183 25.70 -4.51 -10.12
CA THR A 183 26.94 -4.13 -10.82
C THR A 183 27.18 -4.98 -12.08
N ARG A 184 26.99 -6.31 -11.98
CA ARG A 184 27.15 -7.21 -13.15
C ARG A 184 26.10 -6.96 -14.23
N GLN A 185 24.84 -6.74 -13.83
CA GLN A 185 23.76 -6.48 -14.79
C GLN A 185 23.93 -5.16 -15.53
N LEU A 186 24.42 -4.13 -14.83
CA LEU A 186 24.60 -2.79 -15.39
C LEU A 186 25.96 -2.61 -16.11
N GLY A 187 26.96 -3.41 -15.74
CA GLY A 187 28.33 -3.25 -16.22
C GLY A 187 29.07 -2.04 -15.64
N VAL A 188 28.50 -1.41 -14.61
CA VAL A 188 29.10 -0.28 -13.88
C VAL A 188 29.07 -0.56 -12.38
N PRO A 189 30.09 -0.12 -11.61
CA PRO A 189 30.12 -0.30 -10.16
C PRO A 189 28.91 0.38 -9.49
N VAL A 190 28.34 -0.30 -8.50
CA VAL A 190 27.27 0.20 -7.62
C VAL A 190 27.77 0.06 -6.20
N ASP A 191 27.85 1.16 -5.46
CA ASP A 191 28.36 1.17 -4.09
C ASP A 191 27.28 0.73 -3.10
N GLU A 192 26.04 1.16 -3.29
CA GLU A 192 24.93 0.84 -2.42
C GLU A 192 23.71 0.34 -3.23
N ALA A 193 23.13 -0.77 -2.79
CA ALA A 193 21.93 -1.33 -3.41
C ALA A 193 20.91 -1.75 -2.36
N TRP A 194 19.64 -1.42 -2.64
CA TRP A 194 18.49 -1.81 -1.83
C TRP A 194 17.37 -2.32 -2.74
N VAL A 195 16.71 -3.40 -2.36
CA VAL A 195 15.45 -3.76 -3.01
C VAL A 195 14.42 -2.72 -2.62
N TRP A 196 13.90 -1.99 -3.60
CA TRP A 196 12.89 -0.94 -3.43
C TRP A 196 11.47 -1.46 -3.58
N GLU A 197 11.22 -2.25 -4.62
CA GLU A 197 9.97 -2.94 -4.89
C GLU A 197 10.24 -4.34 -5.42
N LEU A 198 9.41 -5.29 -5.03
CA LEU A 198 9.44 -6.66 -5.49
C LEU A 198 8.01 -7.07 -5.83
N ASP A 199 7.80 -7.63 -7.01
CA ASP A 199 6.51 -8.13 -7.45
C ASP A 199 6.68 -9.33 -8.41
N ARG A 200 5.58 -9.91 -8.84
CA ARG A 200 5.60 -11.08 -9.73
C ARG A 200 6.16 -10.82 -11.13
N TYR A 201 6.40 -9.56 -11.53
CA TYR A 201 6.94 -9.19 -12.83
C TYR A 201 8.42 -8.83 -12.79
N GLY A 202 8.98 -8.51 -11.60
CA GLY A 202 10.37 -8.11 -11.49
C GLY A 202 10.73 -7.51 -10.12
N VAL A 203 11.92 -6.95 -10.06
CA VAL A 203 12.42 -6.23 -8.91
C VAL A 203 12.88 -4.83 -9.32
N THR A 204 12.50 -3.82 -8.54
CA THR A 204 13.07 -2.48 -8.62
C THR A 204 14.12 -2.36 -7.52
N VAL A 205 15.33 -1.99 -7.90
CA VAL A 205 16.44 -1.77 -6.98
C VAL A 205 16.76 -0.29 -6.96
N ARG A 206 16.91 0.28 -5.77
CA ARG A 206 17.58 1.56 -5.59
C ARG A 206 19.07 1.26 -5.60
N ALA A 207 19.75 1.68 -6.67
CA ALA A 207 21.18 1.60 -6.84
C ALA A 207 21.73 3.02 -6.73
N ASP A 208 22.45 3.32 -5.66
CA ASP A 208 22.85 4.66 -5.26
C ASP A 208 21.64 5.62 -5.26
N ASP A 209 21.58 6.61 -6.14
CA ASP A 209 20.47 7.57 -6.25
C ASP A 209 19.44 7.23 -7.34
N SER A 210 19.53 6.04 -7.96
CA SER A 210 18.70 5.67 -9.11
C SER A 210 17.79 4.47 -8.79
N LEU A 211 16.54 4.53 -9.25
CA LEU A 211 15.63 3.39 -9.25
C LEU A 211 15.71 2.65 -10.58
N ILE A 212 16.13 1.39 -10.54
CA ILE A 212 16.36 0.56 -11.73
C ILE A 212 15.46 -0.67 -11.65
N ARG A 213 14.70 -0.92 -12.70
CA ARG A 213 13.83 -2.09 -12.83
C ARG A 213 14.51 -3.22 -13.55
N PHE A 214 14.51 -4.40 -12.93
CA PHE A 214 14.94 -5.67 -13.53
C PHE A 214 13.72 -6.57 -13.67
N PRO A 215 13.19 -6.75 -14.90
CA PRO A 215 12.05 -7.62 -15.12
C PRO A 215 12.47 -9.09 -15.04
N TRP A 216 11.58 -9.96 -14.56
CA TRP A 216 11.79 -11.40 -14.65
C TRP A 216 11.65 -11.89 -16.09
N GLN A 217 12.41 -12.91 -16.46
CA GLN A 217 12.25 -13.58 -17.76
C GLN A 217 10.89 -14.26 -17.88
N VAL A 218 10.38 -14.78 -16.78
CA VAL A 218 9.06 -15.40 -16.64
C VAL A 218 8.40 -14.86 -15.39
N ARG A 219 7.14 -14.46 -15.50
CA ARG A 219 6.36 -13.97 -14.37
C ARG A 219 6.34 -14.99 -13.23
N ALA A 220 6.59 -14.57 -12.00
CA ALA A 220 6.47 -15.43 -10.82
C ALA A 220 4.99 -15.68 -10.49
N GLU A 221 4.62 -16.94 -10.39
CA GLU A 221 3.25 -17.33 -10.05
C GLU A 221 3.13 -17.87 -8.62
N THR A 222 4.25 -18.15 -7.97
CA THR A 222 4.31 -18.67 -6.60
C THR A 222 5.46 -18.04 -5.83
N ASP A 223 5.41 -18.15 -4.50
CA ASP A 223 6.47 -17.72 -3.60
C ASP A 223 7.83 -18.28 -4.00
N THR A 224 7.90 -19.58 -4.28
CA THR A 224 9.14 -20.26 -4.72
C THR A 224 9.67 -19.70 -6.04
N CYS A 225 8.79 -19.38 -6.99
CA CYS A 225 9.19 -18.74 -8.25
C CYS A 225 9.78 -17.36 -8.00
N LEU A 226 9.17 -16.55 -7.13
CA LEU A 226 9.63 -15.22 -6.77
C LEU A 226 11.02 -15.27 -6.14
N GLU A 227 11.21 -16.14 -5.13
CA GLU A 227 12.50 -16.34 -4.46
C GLU A 227 13.58 -16.82 -5.44
N THR A 228 13.23 -17.75 -6.34
CA THR A 228 14.17 -18.27 -7.34
C THR A 228 14.60 -17.20 -8.34
N ALA A 229 13.66 -16.38 -8.83
CA ALA A 229 13.94 -15.29 -9.75
C ALA A 229 14.88 -14.25 -9.11
N LEU A 230 14.63 -13.87 -7.85
CA LEU A 230 15.48 -12.94 -7.12
C LEU A 230 16.87 -13.55 -6.83
N ARG A 231 16.94 -14.83 -6.49
CA ARG A 231 18.21 -15.54 -6.29
C ARG A 231 19.09 -15.51 -7.54
N THR A 232 18.50 -15.57 -8.72
CA THR A 232 19.25 -15.49 -9.99
C THR A 232 19.96 -14.12 -10.11
N LEU A 233 19.36 -13.03 -9.63
CA LEU A 233 20.01 -11.72 -9.60
C LEU A 233 21.14 -11.67 -8.56
N LEU A 234 20.93 -12.29 -7.38
CA LEU A 234 21.91 -12.27 -6.26
C LEU A 234 23.09 -13.20 -6.52
N CYS A 235 22.86 -14.37 -7.11
CA CYS A 235 23.82 -15.46 -7.29
C CYS A 235 24.28 -15.62 -8.73
N ALA A 236 24.33 -14.57 -9.54
CA ALA A 236 24.89 -14.64 -10.89
C ALA A 236 26.38 -15.03 -10.77
N CYS A 237 26.63 -16.36 -10.70
CA CYS A 237 27.94 -17.00 -10.74
C CYS A 237 28.42 -17.15 -12.16
#